data_44131d9cf358b7237d7d650e70fbc23a
#
_entry.id   44131d9cf358b7237d7d650e70fbc23a
#
_cell.length_a   1.000
_cell.length_b   1.000
_cell.length_c   1.000
_cell.angle_alpha   90.00
_cell.angle_beta   90.00
_cell.angle_gamma   90.00
#
_symmetry.space_group_name_H-M   'P 1'
#
loop_
_entity.id
_entity.type
_entity.pdbx_description
1 polymer ?
#
loop_
_entity_poly.entity_id
_entity_poly.type
_entity_poly.pdbx_seq_one_letter_code
_entity_poly.pdbx_strand_id
1 'polypeptide(L)'
;MSERSESPAGNSFGERPPTSHERMTGLPWDASYHDGPAPWDIGGPQPAIVRLAAEGRFAGAVLDAGCGSGENALHVAALGLPVLGIDVAETALARARAKAGERGIEAEFAVADALHLERLGRGFETVLDCGLFHTFDGDERLGYVSSLASVTERGGTAFVLCFSDRAPGTGPHPVGEEELRGPFAAVGGWDVVAVEPDRVHTRYHDDGAPAWLATIKRI
;
A
#
# COMPACT_ATOMS: atom_id res chain seq x y z
N MET A 1 -51.67 -5.67 6.47
CA MET A 1 -50.34 -6.04 6.95
C MET A 1 -49.45 -6.10 5.72
N SER A 2 -48.62 -5.08 5.54
CA SER A 2 -47.70 -4.97 4.37
C SER A 2 -46.32 -5.37 4.85
N GLU A 3 -45.87 -6.53 4.47
CA GLU A 3 -44.48 -6.98 4.69
C GLU A 3 -43.55 -6.09 3.88
N ARG A 4 -42.75 -5.29 4.56
CA ARG A 4 -41.61 -4.63 3.95
C ARG A 4 -40.55 -5.70 3.70
N SER A 5 -40.36 -6.05 2.43
CA SER A 5 -39.20 -6.82 1.98
C SER A 5 -37.96 -5.96 2.24
N GLU A 6 -37.19 -6.31 3.27
CA GLU A 6 -35.82 -5.83 3.42
C GLU A 6 -35.01 -6.44 2.29
N SER A 7 -34.59 -5.61 1.35
CA SER A 7 -33.54 -5.99 0.40
C SER A 7 -32.28 -6.33 1.20
N PRO A 8 -31.58 -7.44 0.91
CA PRO A 8 -30.31 -7.72 1.58
C PRO A 8 -29.35 -6.56 1.28
N ALA A 9 -28.83 -5.94 2.34
CA ALA A 9 -27.78 -4.95 2.23
C ALA A 9 -26.66 -5.56 1.38
N GLY A 10 -26.43 -4.98 0.19
CA GLY A 10 -25.37 -5.43 -0.69
C GLY A 10 -24.05 -5.41 0.09
N ASN A 11 -23.22 -6.45 -0.09
CA ASN A 11 -21.92 -6.55 0.56
C ASN A 11 -21.08 -5.30 0.21
N SER A 12 -20.97 -4.37 1.15
CA SER A 12 -20.26 -3.09 0.95
C SER A 12 -18.76 -3.27 0.67
N PHE A 13 -18.23 -4.50 0.87
CA PHE A 13 -16.82 -4.86 0.62
C PHE A 13 -16.58 -5.52 -0.74
N GLY A 14 -17.60 -5.64 -1.59
CA GLY A 14 -17.51 -6.32 -2.88
C GLY A 14 -17.46 -7.85 -2.75
N GLU A 15 -16.75 -8.51 -3.68
CA GLU A 15 -16.64 -9.99 -3.70
C GLU A 15 -15.52 -10.53 -2.81
N ARG A 16 -14.63 -9.66 -2.32
CA ARG A 16 -13.52 -10.05 -1.42
C ARG A 16 -13.93 -10.02 0.05
N PRO A 17 -13.31 -10.82 0.92
CA PRO A 17 -13.47 -10.68 2.37
C PRO A 17 -12.87 -9.32 2.83
N PRO A 18 -13.48 -8.67 3.84
CA PRO A 18 -12.92 -7.46 4.41
C PRO A 18 -11.60 -7.75 5.12
N THR A 19 -10.63 -6.84 4.98
CA THR A 19 -9.36 -6.88 5.72
C THR A 19 -9.57 -6.61 7.21
N SER A 20 -8.56 -6.87 8.05
CA SER A 20 -8.64 -6.63 9.50
C SER A 20 -9.01 -5.18 9.83
N HIS A 21 -8.46 -4.23 9.11
CA HIS A 21 -8.79 -2.82 9.26
C HIS A 21 -10.26 -2.52 8.90
N GLU A 22 -10.77 -3.06 7.81
CA GLU A 22 -12.17 -2.90 7.39
C GLU A 22 -13.13 -3.58 8.38
N ARG A 23 -12.75 -4.74 8.93
CA ARG A 23 -13.53 -5.40 10.00
C ARG A 23 -13.59 -4.53 11.27
N MET A 24 -12.49 -3.88 11.61
CA MET A 24 -12.40 -3.01 12.79
C MET A 24 -13.22 -1.73 12.62
N THR A 25 -13.16 -1.10 11.46
CA THR A 25 -13.85 0.17 11.18
C THR A 25 -15.30 -0.01 10.75
N GLY A 26 -15.65 -1.20 10.23
CA GLY A 26 -16.97 -1.48 9.63
C GLY A 26 -17.19 -0.80 8.28
N LEU A 27 -16.14 -0.21 7.68
CA LEU A 27 -16.21 0.57 6.45
C LEU A 27 -15.24 0.03 5.39
N PRO A 28 -15.64 -0.03 4.10
CA PRO A 28 -14.72 -0.34 3.02
C PRO A 28 -13.70 0.80 2.83
N TRP A 29 -12.52 0.46 2.33
CA TRP A 29 -11.45 1.43 2.05
C TRP A 29 -11.91 2.61 1.19
N ASP A 30 -12.78 2.36 0.20
CA ASP A 30 -13.28 3.39 -0.73
C ASP A 30 -14.02 4.52 0.01
N ALA A 31 -14.70 4.21 1.12
CA ALA A 31 -15.40 5.21 1.94
C ALA A 31 -14.48 6.33 2.46
N SER A 32 -13.20 6.03 2.69
CA SER A 32 -12.22 7.02 3.15
C SER A 32 -11.93 8.12 2.14
N TYR A 33 -12.36 7.94 0.89
CA TYR A 33 -12.13 8.90 -0.20
C TYR A 33 -13.37 9.67 -0.64
N HIS A 34 -14.57 9.37 -0.09
CA HIS A 34 -15.81 10.00 -0.55
C HIS A 34 -15.88 11.49 -0.18
N ASP A 35 -15.55 11.86 1.05
CA ASP A 35 -15.73 13.20 1.59
C ASP A 35 -14.47 14.08 1.53
N GLY A 36 -13.51 13.73 0.69
CA GLY A 36 -12.26 14.48 0.55
C GLY A 36 -11.02 13.59 0.55
N PRO A 37 -9.83 14.18 0.72
CA PRO A 37 -8.59 13.40 0.81
C PRO A 37 -8.57 12.58 2.11
N ALA A 38 -8.15 11.32 2.00
CA ALA A 38 -7.98 10.44 3.15
C ALA A 38 -6.94 10.99 4.16
N PRO A 39 -6.96 10.57 5.44
CA PRO A 39 -6.01 11.04 6.45
C PRO A 39 -4.53 10.89 6.08
N TRP A 40 -4.19 9.89 5.30
CA TRP A 40 -2.84 9.59 4.81
C TRP A 40 -2.51 10.26 3.46
N ASP A 41 -3.47 10.91 2.82
CA ASP A 41 -3.25 11.67 1.57
C ASP A 41 -2.80 13.10 1.92
N ILE A 42 -1.50 13.34 1.86
CA ILE A 42 -0.86 14.62 2.17
C ILE A 42 -0.77 15.57 0.97
N GLY A 43 -1.36 15.20 -0.19
CA GLY A 43 -1.33 16.00 -1.42
C GLY A 43 0.00 15.96 -2.16
N GLY A 44 0.89 15.04 -1.82
CA GLY A 44 2.18 14.80 -2.45
C GLY A 44 2.77 13.45 -2.04
N PRO A 45 3.91 13.06 -2.64
CA PRO A 45 4.59 11.82 -2.27
C PRO A 45 5.13 11.87 -0.84
N GLN A 46 5.23 10.72 -0.21
CA GLN A 46 5.85 10.60 1.11
C GLN A 46 7.34 10.96 1.05
N PRO A 47 7.88 11.74 2.02
CA PRO A 47 9.30 12.14 2.02
C PRO A 47 10.27 10.96 1.94
N ALA A 48 9.95 9.82 2.55
CA ALA A 48 10.74 8.59 2.44
C ALA A 48 10.83 8.10 0.98
N ILE A 49 9.74 8.18 0.23
CA ILE A 49 9.69 7.77 -1.17
C ILE A 49 10.46 8.74 -2.07
N VAL A 50 10.34 10.04 -1.80
CA VAL A 50 11.16 11.08 -2.48
C VAL A 50 12.64 10.82 -2.28
N ARG A 51 13.06 10.48 -1.06
CA ARG A 51 14.46 10.15 -0.74
C ARG A 51 14.91 8.89 -1.48
N LEU A 52 14.15 7.78 -1.43
CA LEU A 52 14.48 6.56 -2.18
C LEU A 52 14.61 6.83 -3.70
N ALA A 53 13.74 7.67 -4.24
CA ALA A 53 13.79 8.09 -5.64
C ALA A 53 15.06 8.88 -5.97
N ALA A 54 15.42 9.86 -5.13
CA ALA A 54 16.63 10.66 -5.28
C ALA A 54 17.92 9.83 -5.16
N GLU A 55 17.87 8.75 -4.37
CA GLU A 55 18.98 7.77 -4.23
C GLU A 55 19.04 6.75 -5.38
N GLY A 56 18.11 6.83 -6.36
CA GLY A 56 18.08 5.90 -7.49
C GLY A 56 17.72 4.46 -7.08
N ARG A 57 16.91 4.29 -6.02
CA ARG A 57 16.59 2.97 -5.47
C ARG A 57 15.50 2.22 -6.25
N PHE A 58 14.73 2.91 -7.07
CA PHE A 58 13.71 2.31 -7.95
C PHE A 58 14.35 1.85 -9.27
N ALA A 59 14.00 0.66 -9.74
CA ALA A 59 14.52 0.09 -10.97
C ALA A 59 13.44 -0.76 -11.66
N GLY A 60 13.48 -0.80 -12.99
CA GLY A 60 12.61 -1.61 -13.84
C GLY A 60 11.13 -1.24 -13.70
N ALA A 61 10.26 -2.21 -13.88
CA ALA A 61 8.83 -2.04 -13.65
C ALA A 61 8.53 -1.96 -12.14
N VAL A 62 7.72 -0.99 -11.75
CA VAL A 62 7.39 -0.69 -10.36
C VAL A 62 5.91 -0.96 -10.08
N LEU A 63 5.63 -1.70 -9.02
CA LEU A 63 4.30 -1.85 -8.44
C LEU A 63 4.19 -0.96 -7.20
N ASP A 64 3.18 -0.10 -7.13
CA ASP A 64 2.76 0.60 -5.91
C ASP A 64 1.51 -0.09 -5.35
N ALA A 65 1.69 -0.92 -4.32
CA ALA A 65 0.64 -1.74 -3.73
C ALA A 65 -0.12 -0.95 -2.65
N GLY A 66 -1.43 -0.75 -2.86
CA GLY A 66 -2.24 0.15 -2.02
C GLY A 66 -1.91 1.62 -2.31
N CYS A 67 -1.84 1.98 -3.60
CA CYS A 67 -1.36 3.29 -4.04
C CYS A 67 -2.26 4.47 -3.64
N GLY A 68 -3.48 4.22 -3.15
CA GLY A 68 -4.45 5.26 -2.84
C GLY A 68 -4.68 6.22 -4.01
N SER A 69 -4.58 7.52 -3.74
CA SER A 69 -4.74 8.57 -4.76
C SER A 69 -3.49 8.79 -5.65
N GLY A 70 -2.49 7.89 -5.59
CA GLY A 70 -1.42 7.73 -6.56
C GLY A 70 -0.22 8.66 -6.43
N GLU A 71 -0.06 9.42 -5.35
CA GLU A 71 1.02 10.42 -5.26
C GLU A 71 2.43 9.80 -5.32
N ASN A 72 2.65 8.66 -4.64
CA ASN A 72 3.93 7.96 -4.69
C ASN A 72 4.16 7.34 -6.07
N ALA A 73 3.17 6.65 -6.62
CA ALA A 73 3.21 6.06 -7.97
C ALA A 73 3.56 7.12 -9.03
N LEU A 74 2.89 8.27 -9.00
CA LEU A 74 3.13 9.38 -9.93
C LEU A 74 4.53 9.98 -9.76
N HIS A 75 5.01 10.10 -8.52
CA HIS A 75 6.38 10.58 -8.26
C HIS A 75 7.42 9.65 -8.89
N VAL A 76 7.27 8.34 -8.73
CA VAL A 76 8.18 7.34 -9.31
C VAL A 76 8.04 7.30 -10.84
N ALA A 77 6.84 7.37 -11.38
CA ALA A 77 6.59 7.41 -12.82
C ALA A 77 7.23 8.64 -13.49
N ALA A 78 7.26 9.80 -12.81
CA ALA A 78 7.93 10.99 -13.31
C ALA A 78 9.45 10.84 -13.48
N LEU A 79 10.07 9.78 -12.94
CA LEU A 79 11.47 9.40 -13.21
C LEU A 79 11.64 8.66 -14.53
N GLY A 80 10.56 8.40 -15.27
CA GLY A 80 10.57 7.64 -16.53
C GLY A 80 10.49 6.12 -16.35
N LEU A 81 10.11 5.65 -15.16
CA LEU A 81 9.92 4.22 -14.89
C LEU A 81 8.48 3.80 -15.20
N PRO A 82 8.24 2.59 -15.74
CA PRO A 82 6.90 2.04 -15.89
C PRO A 82 6.32 1.71 -14.50
N VAL A 83 5.19 2.33 -14.13
CA VAL A 83 4.56 2.16 -12.82
C VAL A 83 3.13 1.66 -12.99
N LEU A 84 2.76 0.65 -12.20
CA LEU A 84 1.40 0.26 -11.92
C LEU A 84 1.07 0.58 -10.46
N GLY A 85 0.10 1.46 -10.22
CA GLY A 85 -0.54 1.63 -8.92
C GLY A 85 -1.77 0.75 -8.81
N ILE A 86 -1.91 0.01 -7.72
CA ILE A 86 -3.12 -0.75 -7.43
C ILE A 86 -3.74 -0.33 -6.10
N ASP A 87 -5.05 -0.36 -6.05
CA ASP A 87 -5.83 -0.18 -4.83
C ASP A 87 -7.17 -0.90 -4.96
N VAL A 88 -7.86 -1.17 -3.87
CA VAL A 88 -9.24 -1.68 -3.88
C VAL A 88 -10.27 -0.54 -3.96
N ALA A 89 -9.85 0.70 -3.68
CA ALA A 89 -10.68 1.91 -3.68
C ALA A 89 -10.73 2.56 -5.08
N GLU A 90 -11.80 2.33 -5.83
CA GLU A 90 -11.96 2.93 -7.17
C GLU A 90 -12.00 4.46 -7.13
N THR A 91 -12.59 5.04 -6.07
CA THR A 91 -12.61 6.51 -5.87
C THR A 91 -11.20 7.08 -5.76
N ALA A 92 -10.29 6.38 -5.07
CA ALA A 92 -8.88 6.76 -4.98
C ALA A 92 -8.18 6.68 -6.34
N LEU A 93 -8.40 5.57 -7.08
CA LEU A 93 -7.81 5.36 -8.39
C LEU A 93 -8.32 6.35 -9.45
N ALA A 94 -9.59 6.74 -9.38
CA ALA A 94 -10.13 7.80 -10.24
C ALA A 94 -9.37 9.12 -10.04
N ARG A 95 -9.06 9.48 -8.78
CA ARG A 95 -8.22 10.64 -8.46
C ARG A 95 -6.79 10.49 -8.96
N ALA A 96 -6.20 9.30 -8.83
CA ALA A 96 -4.86 9.02 -9.33
C ALA A 96 -4.76 9.20 -10.84
N ARG A 97 -5.73 8.67 -11.61
CA ARG A 97 -5.81 8.83 -13.07
C ARG A 97 -6.02 10.30 -13.47
N ALA A 98 -6.86 11.05 -12.74
CA ALA A 98 -7.07 12.48 -13.00
C ALA A 98 -5.75 13.26 -12.81
N LYS A 99 -5.03 13.05 -11.72
CA LYS A 99 -3.72 13.67 -11.46
C LYS A 99 -2.67 13.29 -12.52
N ALA A 100 -2.65 12.03 -12.96
CA ALA A 100 -1.78 11.57 -14.05
C ALA A 100 -2.01 12.40 -15.32
N GLY A 101 -3.28 12.54 -15.74
CA GLY A 101 -3.66 13.34 -16.89
C GLY A 101 -3.33 14.82 -16.73
N GLU A 102 -3.65 15.42 -15.59
CA GLU A 102 -3.37 16.84 -15.30
C GLU A 102 -1.86 17.17 -15.32
N ARG A 103 -1.03 16.22 -14.85
CA ARG A 103 0.42 16.39 -14.77
C ARG A 103 1.16 15.89 -16.02
N GLY A 104 0.47 15.25 -16.96
CA GLY A 104 1.08 14.63 -18.13
C GLY A 104 2.05 13.51 -17.79
N ILE A 105 1.77 12.74 -16.72
CA ILE A 105 2.59 11.63 -16.25
C ILE A 105 1.95 10.32 -16.71
N GLU A 106 2.72 9.46 -17.39
CA GLU A 106 2.28 8.13 -17.78
C GLU A 106 2.45 7.16 -16.61
N ALA A 107 1.32 6.67 -16.07
CA ALA A 107 1.26 5.63 -15.06
C ALA A 107 -0.03 4.82 -15.24
N GLU A 108 0.03 3.53 -14.95
CA GLU A 108 -1.15 2.66 -14.96
C GLU A 108 -1.78 2.60 -13.56
N PHE A 109 -3.13 2.54 -13.51
CA PHE A 109 -3.87 2.38 -12.26
C PHE A 109 -4.98 1.35 -12.44
N ALA A 110 -5.01 0.32 -11.56
CA ALA A 110 -5.97 -0.77 -11.63
C ALA A 110 -6.56 -1.12 -10.27
N VAL A 111 -7.85 -1.49 -10.26
CA VAL A 111 -8.45 -2.11 -9.07
C VAL A 111 -7.88 -3.50 -8.91
N ALA A 112 -7.23 -3.76 -7.78
CA ALA A 112 -6.73 -5.08 -7.44
C ALA A 112 -6.61 -5.26 -5.93
N ASP A 113 -6.76 -6.50 -5.48
CA ASP A 113 -6.55 -6.89 -4.10
C ASP A 113 -5.08 -7.29 -3.90
N ALA A 114 -4.39 -6.58 -3.00
CA ALA A 114 -2.99 -6.84 -2.69
C ALA A 114 -2.73 -8.24 -2.08
N LEU A 115 -3.76 -8.87 -1.52
CA LEU A 115 -3.69 -10.26 -1.05
C LEU A 115 -3.70 -11.29 -2.21
N HIS A 116 -3.91 -10.84 -3.46
CA HIS A 116 -4.05 -11.67 -4.66
C HIS A 116 -3.33 -11.10 -5.88
N LEU A 117 -2.07 -10.66 -5.71
CA LEU A 117 -1.27 -10.02 -6.77
C LEU A 117 -0.93 -10.98 -7.92
N GLU A 118 -0.96 -12.29 -7.71
CA GLU A 118 -0.79 -13.29 -8.77
C GLU A 118 -1.75 -13.10 -9.94
N ARG A 119 -2.90 -12.47 -9.68
CA ARG A 119 -3.91 -12.16 -10.70
C ARG A 119 -3.49 -11.06 -11.68
N LEU A 120 -2.45 -10.29 -11.36
CA LEU A 120 -1.89 -9.28 -12.26
C LEU A 120 -1.20 -9.92 -13.48
N GLY A 121 -0.73 -11.17 -13.36
CA GLY A 121 -0.13 -11.93 -14.46
C GLY A 121 1.18 -11.35 -14.99
N ARG A 122 1.85 -10.48 -14.22
CA ARG A 122 3.13 -9.85 -14.58
C ARG A 122 4.02 -9.66 -13.35
N GLY A 123 5.34 -9.55 -13.58
CA GLY A 123 6.34 -9.31 -12.55
C GLY A 123 6.82 -7.87 -12.48
N PHE A 124 7.47 -7.53 -11.36
CA PHE A 124 8.03 -6.21 -11.09
C PHE A 124 9.40 -6.33 -10.45
N GLU A 125 10.35 -5.51 -10.88
CA GLU A 125 11.68 -5.42 -10.28
C GLU A 125 11.66 -4.63 -8.97
N THR A 126 10.70 -3.71 -8.82
CA THR A 126 10.50 -2.97 -7.57
C THR A 126 9.04 -3.02 -7.14
N VAL A 127 8.81 -3.29 -5.87
CA VAL A 127 7.48 -3.16 -5.24
C VAL A 127 7.58 -2.12 -4.13
N LEU A 128 6.63 -1.21 -4.12
CA LEU A 128 6.44 -0.20 -3.09
C LEU A 128 5.17 -0.53 -2.29
N ASP A 129 5.29 -0.55 -0.98
CA ASP A 129 4.20 -0.52 -0.01
C ASP A 129 4.38 0.71 0.86
N CYS A 130 3.46 1.63 0.76
CA CYS A 130 3.49 2.82 1.60
C CYS A 130 2.19 2.93 2.41
N GLY A 131 2.17 2.27 3.57
CA GLY A 131 1.05 2.33 4.49
C GLY A 131 0.03 1.22 4.36
N LEU A 132 0.31 0.15 3.59
CA LEU A 132 -0.59 -0.98 3.45
C LEU A 132 -0.30 -2.10 4.45
N PHE A 133 0.97 -2.51 4.62
CA PHE A 133 1.38 -3.64 5.46
C PHE A 133 0.82 -3.59 6.88
N HIS A 134 0.81 -2.41 7.50
CA HIS A 134 0.33 -2.25 8.88
C HIS A 134 -1.19 -2.40 9.02
N THR A 135 -1.94 -2.37 7.91
CA THR A 135 -3.40 -2.52 7.94
C THR A 135 -3.85 -3.98 8.02
N PHE A 136 -2.94 -4.91 7.83
CA PHE A 136 -3.17 -6.34 7.89
C PHE A 136 -2.89 -6.92 9.28
N ASP A 137 -3.66 -7.94 9.69
CA ASP A 137 -3.34 -8.77 10.87
C ASP A 137 -2.27 -9.83 10.56
N GLY A 138 -1.94 -10.66 11.55
CA GLY A 138 -0.84 -11.62 11.42
C GLY A 138 -1.02 -12.62 10.25
N ASP A 139 -2.21 -13.17 10.08
CA ASP A 139 -2.49 -14.13 9.01
C ASP A 139 -2.57 -13.45 7.65
N GLU A 140 -3.16 -12.25 7.60
CA GLU A 140 -3.22 -11.43 6.39
C GLU A 140 -1.81 -10.99 5.95
N ARG A 141 -0.89 -10.67 6.89
CA ARG A 141 0.51 -10.34 6.57
C ARG A 141 1.24 -11.51 5.92
N LEU A 142 1.01 -12.74 6.37
CA LEU A 142 1.56 -13.94 5.72
C LEU A 142 1.03 -14.10 4.29
N GLY A 143 -0.28 -13.95 4.11
CA GLY A 143 -0.93 -13.97 2.79
C GLY A 143 -0.39 -12.88 1.88
N TYR A 144 -0.25 -11.66 2.40
CA TYR A 144 0.29 -10.51 1.67
C TYR A 144 1.73 -10.71 1.22
N VAL A 145 2.62 -11.16 2.10
CA VAL A 145 4.02 -11.45 1.75
C VAL A 145 4.13 -12.57 0.72
N SER A 146 3.26 -13.59 0.80
CA SER A 146 3.15 -14.62 -0.24
C SER A 146 2.68 -14.04 -1.57
N SER A 147 1.71 -13.13 -1.53
CA SER A 147 1.21 -12.40 -2.70
C SER A 147 2.29 -11.54 -3.34
N LEU A 148 3.06 -10.78 -2.53
CA LEU A 148 4.24 -10.02 -2.99
C LEU A 148 5.27 -10.92 -3.69
N ALA A 149 5.51 -12.13 -3.14
CA ALA A 149 6.45 -13.08 -3.71
C ALA A 149 6.05 -13.56 -5.12
N SER A 150 4.75 -13.56 -5.43
CA SER A 150 4.23 -13.99 -6.73
C SER A 150 4.49 -13.01 -7.86
N VAL A 151 4.74 -11.73 -7.54
CA VAL A 151 4.91 -10.66 -8.52
C VAL A 151 6.28 -9.97 -8.44
N THR A 152 7.05 -10.16 -7.37
CA THR A 152 8.39 -9.57 -7.27
C THR A 152 9.39 -10.50 -7.95
N GLU A 153 10.09 -10.00 -8.94
CA GLU A 153 11.09 -10.76 -9.67
C GLU A 153 12.29 -11.14 -8.80
N ARG A 154 12.95 -12.26 -9.11
CA ARG A 154 14.18 -12.64 -8.40
C ARG A 154 15.24 -11.55 -8.55
N GLY A 155 15.85 -11.15 -7.42
CA GLY A 155 16.74 -10.00 -7.34
C GLY A 155 16.02 -8.65 -7.21
N GLY A 156 14.70 -8.64 -7.36
CA GLY A 156 13.86 -7.45 -7.17
C GLY A 156 13.85 -6.97 -5.71
N THR A 157 13.32 -5.79 -5.49
CA THR A 157 13.30 -5.14 -4.17
C THR A 157 11.88 -4.75 -3.79
N ALA A 158 11.46 -5.08 -2.57
CA ALA A 158 10.29 -4.51 -1.95
C ALA A 158 10.71 -3.45 -0.93
N PHE A 159 10.10 -2.27 -0.99
CA PHE A 159 10.19 -1.23 0.03
C PHE A 159 8.87 -1.18 0.79
N VAL A 160 8.92 -1.31 2.12
CA VAL A 160 7.74 -1.26 2.98
C VAL A 160 7.91 -0.12 3.97
N LEU A 161 7.04 0.88 3.87
CA LEU A 161 6.94 1.98 4.83
C LEU A 161 5.65 1.79 5.64
N CYS A 162 5.77 1.51 6.93
CA CYS A 162 4.62 1.24 7.79
C CYS A 162 4.77 1.91 9.16
N PHE A 163 3.65 2.20 9.84
CA PHE A 163 3.70 2.70 11.21
C PHE A 163 4.46 1.77 12.12
N SER A 164 5.30 2.34 13.00
CA SER A 164 6.07 1.59 14.00
C SER A 164 5.45 1.73 15.40
N ASP A 165 5.72 0.74 16.25
CA ASP A 165 5.34 0.70 17.67
C ASP A 165 6.25 1.56 18.57
N ARG A 166 7.19 2.33 17.99
CA ARG A 166 8.23 3.08 18.73
C ARG A 166 7.69 4.28 19.52
N ALA A 167 6.45 4.69 19.29
CA ALA A 167 5.81 5.73 20.09
C ALA A 167 4.33 5.41 20.34
N PRO A 168 3.79 5.74 21.51
CA PRO A 168 2.37 5.58 21.78
C PRO A 168 1.53 6.50 20.87
N GLY A 169 0.38 6.01 20.42
CA GLY A 169 -0.54 6.80 19.56
C GLY A 169 -0.09 6.96 18.11
N THR A 170 0.86 6.16 17.67
CA THR A 170 1.34 6.12 16.28
C THR A 170 0.31 5.43 15.38
N GLY A 171 -0.72 6.12 14.92
CA GLY A 171 -1.66 5.61 13.91
C GLY A 171 -2.36 4.29 14.28
N PRO A 172 -3.20 3.76 13.38
CA PRO A 172 -3.80 2.44 13.57
C PRO A 172 -2.75 1.34 13.31
N HIS A 173 -2.82 0.25 14.12
CA HIS A 173 -2.01 -0.95 13.96
C HIS A 173 -0.49 -0.72 13.85
N PRO A 174 0.16 -0.08 14.85
CA PRO A 174 1.60 0.08 14.84
C PRO A 174 2.29 -1.29 14.85
N VAL A 175 3.37 -1.44 14.09
CA VAL A 175 4.06 -2.71 13.83
C VAL A 175 5.39 -2.71 14.57
N GLY A 176 5.68 -3.78 15.33
CA GLY A 176 7.01 -4.05 15.87
C GLY A 176 7.98 -4.50 14.77
N GLU A 177 9.28 -4.28 14.95
CA GLU A 177 10.29 -4.69 13.96
C GLU A 177 10.22 -6.20 13.68
N GLU A 178 10.07 -7.03 14.72
CA GLU A 178 9.92 -8.48 14.57
C GLU A 178 8.63 -8.88 13.86
N GLU A 179 7.54 -8.14 14.07
CA GLU A 179 6.28 -8.35 13.34
C GLU A 179 6.38 -8.00 11.86
N LEU A 180 7.29 -7.08 11.50
CA LEU A 180 7.59 -6.79 10.10
C LEU A 180 8.46 -7.87 9.48
N ARG A 181 9.52 -8.32 10.17
CA ARG A 181 10.47 -9.33 9.67
C ARG A 181 9.86 -10.72 9.57
N GLY A 182 9.01 -11.09 10.55
CA GLY A 182 8.49 -12.43 10.72
C GLY A 182 7.79 -13.02 9.48
N PRO A 183 6.84 -12.34 8.85
CA PRO A 183 6.16 -12.83 7.64
C PRO A 183 7.10 -13.11 6.47
N PHE A 184 8.12 -12.27 6.24
CA PHE A 184 9.11 -12.47 5.17
C PHE A 184 9.99 -13.69 5.46
N ALA A 185 10.38 -13.91 6.71
CA ALA A 185 11.12 -15.10 7.12
C ALA A 185 10.27 -16.37 7.00
N ALA A 186 9.00 -16.31 7.40
CA ALA A 186 8.08 -17.45 7.40
C ALA A 186 7.71 -17.91 5.98
N VAL A 187 7.43 -16.98 5.06
CA VAL A 187 7.12 -17.29 3.65
C VAL A 187 8.38 -17.79 2.92
N GLY A 188 9.54 -17.25 3.27
CA GLY A 188 10.81 -17.60 2.64
C GLY A 188 11.02 -16.98 1.26
N GLY A 189 12.24 -17.10 0.73
CA GLY A 189 12.62 -16.50 -0.55
C GLY A 189 12.78 -14.98 -0.50
N TRP A 190 12.97 -14.43 0.70
CA TRP A 190 13.20 -13.02 0.95
C TRP A 190 14.42 -12.82 1.87
N ASP A 191 15.15 -11.75 1.64
CA ASP A 191 16.20 -11.25 2.53
C ASP A 191 15.81 -9.86 3.01
N VAL A 192 15.55 -9.70 4.31
CA VAL A 192 15.27 -8.40 4.92
C VAL A 192 16.59 -7.69 5.20
N VAL A 193 17.05 -6.94 4.20
CA VAL A 193 18.36 -6.27 4.19
C VAL A 193 18.46 -5.20 5.28
N ALA A 194 17.42 -4.40 5.44
CA ALA A 194 17.38 -3.34 6.45
C ALA A 194 15.94 -3.10 6.93
N VAL A 195 15.81 -2.71 8.19
CA VAL A 195 14.60 -2.08 8.76
C VAL A 195 15.09 -0.87 9.54
N GLU A 196 14.79 0.32 9.02
CA GLU A 196 15.31 1.58 9.54
C GLU A 196 14.18 2.45 10.09
N PRO A 197 14.42 3.20 11.18
CA PRO A 197 13.45 4.19 11.65
C PRO A 197 13.22 5.26 10.61
N ASP A 198 11.96 5.58 10.35
CA ASP A 198 11.53 6.62 9.42
C ASP A 198 10.23 7.28 9.91
N ARG A 199 9.55 8.01 9.03
CA ARG A 199 8.28 8.67 9.31
C ARG A 199 7.28 8.49 8.18
N VAL A 200 6.03 8.26 8.53
CA VAL A 200 4.86 8.37 7.64
C VAL A 200 4.18 9.70 7.93
N HIS A 201 4.10 10.57 6.93
CA HIS A 201 3.37 11.82 7.05
C HIS A 201 1.88 11.59 6.83
N THR A 202 1.07 12.23 7.66
CA THR A 202 -0.38 12.21 7.56
C THR A 202 -0.92 13.61 7.82
N ARG A 203 -2.19 13.84 7.53
CA ARG A 203 -2.86 15.11 7.82
C ARG A 203 -3.02 15.41 9.31
N TYR A 204 -2.68 14.45 10.19
CA TYR A 204 -2.78 14.59 11.65
C TYR A 204 -1.41 14.64 12.35
N HIS A 205 -0.32 14.45 11.59
CA HIS A 205 1.04 14.45 12.14
C HIS A 205 1.91 15.37 11.29
N ASP A 206 2.06 16.62 11.71
CA ASP A 206 2.80 17.66 10.97
C ASP A 206 4.27 17.26 10.70
N ASP A 207 4.92 16.62 11.69
CA ASP A 207 6.29 16.12 11.57
C ASP A 207 6.37 14.64 11.14
N GLY A 208 5.25 14.04 10.74
CA GLY A 208 5.13 12.61 10.46
C GLY A 208 5.09 11.75 11.72
N ALA A 209 4.40 10.61 11.63
CA ALA A 209 4.35 9.58 12.68
C ALA A 209 5.55 8.64 12.57
N PRO A 210 6.07 8.09 13.70
CA PRO A 210 7.12 7.09 13.68
C PRO A 210 6.76 5.90 12.81
N ALA A 211 7.70 5.49 11.97
CA ALA A 211 7.53 4.40 11.01
C ALA A 211 8.80 3.54 10.91
N TRP A 212 8.65 2.39 10.28
CA TRP A 212 9.73 1.59 9.75
C TRP A 212 9.76 1.73 8.24
N LEU A 213 10.97 1.94 7.69
CA LEU A 213 11.26 1.73 6.27
C LEU A 213 12.08 0.46 6.13
N ALA A 214 11.48 -0.57 5.55
CA ALA A 214 12.17 -1.82 5.27
C ALA A 214 12.62 -1.90 3.81
N THR A 215 13.84 -2.38 3.60
CA THR A 215 14.40 -2.78 2.30
C THR A 215 14.52 -4.30 2.28
N ILE A 216 13.82 -4.94 1.36
CA ILE A 216 13.67 -6.38 1.32
C ILE A 216 13.98 -6.88 -0.09
N LYS A 217 14.87 -7.85 -0.22
CA LYS A 217 15.29 -8.44 -1.50
C LYS A 217 14.59 -9.76 -1.76
N ARG A 218 14.14 -9.97 -3.01
CA ARG A 218 13.64 -11.26 -3.48
C ARG A 218 14.83 -12.14 -3.89
N ILE A 219 14.98 -13.31 -3.24
CA ILE A 219 16.08 -14.25 -3.46
C ILE A 219 15.74 -15.23 -4.59
#